data_f19a74c05cc92104c608ab248868e8fb
#
_entry.id   f19a74c05cc92104c608ab248868e8fb
#
_cell.length_a   1.000
_cell.length_b   1.000
_cell.length_c   1.000
_cell.angle_alpha   90.00
_cell.angle_beta   90.00
_cell.angle_gamma   90.00
#
_symmetry.space_group_name_H-M   'P 1'
#
loop_
_entity.id
_entity.type
_entity.pdbx_description
1 polymer ?
#
loop_
_entity_poly.entity_id
_entity_poly.type
_entity_poly.pdbx_seq_one_letter_code
_entity_poly.pdbx_strand_id
1 'polypeptide(L)'
;MAKTVDEALFKITPQIQKLSEICEENNAIDKELFTKYEVKRGLRDLNGKGVLAGLTNVSDVHAKEIIDGKEVPCPGSLYYRGYNIKDLVNGFLSAHHFGFEEIAYLLLFGELPTKKQLEEFHDLLVERRTLPPNFVRDVIMKASSPDMMNSISRSIL
;
A
#
# COMPACT_ATOMS: atom_id res chain seq x y z
N MET A 1 37.71 -1.99 -6.51
CA MET A 1 37.04 -1.45 -5.33
C MET A 1 35.62 -2.01 -5.31
N ALA A 2 35.28 -2.86 -4.35
CA ALA A 2 33.92 -3.35 -4.22
C ALA A 2 33.04 -2.15 -3.81
N LYS A 3 32.07 -1.76 -4.65
CA LYS A 3 31.02 -0.82 -4.25
C LYS A 3 30.33 -1.46 -3.04
N THR A 4 30.25 -0.72 -1.96
CA THR A 4 29.52 -1.17 -0.79
C THR A 4 28.07 -1.44 -1.22
N VAL A 5 27.50 -2.53 -0.73
CA VAL A 5 26.10 -2.96 -1.05
C VAL A 5 25.11 -1.82 -0.82
N ASP A 6 25.40 -0.93 0.14
CA ASP A 6 24.60 0.24 0.47
C ASP A 6 24.41 1.24 -0.68
N GLU A 7 25.45 1.54 -1.45
CA GLU A 7 25.32 2.50 -2.58
C GLU A 7 24.43 1.98 -3.72
N ALA A 8 24.38 0.66 -3.92
CA ALA A 8 23.54 0.06 -4.96
C ALA A 8 22.06 0.01 -4.56
N LEU A 9 21.76 -0.21 -3.28
CA LEU A 9 20.39 -0.27 -2.76
C LEU A 9 19.68 1.09 -2.81
N PHE A 10 20.41 2.18 -2.60
CA PHE A 10 19.83 3.54 -2.59
C PHE A 10 19.97 4.27 -3.93
N LYS A 11 20.49 3.61 -4.96
CA LYS A 11 20.61 4.23 -6.27
C LYS A 11 19.24 4.43 -6.91
N ILE A 12 18.85 5.68 -7.12
CA ILE A 12 17.67 6.05 -7.89
C ILE A 12 17.95 5.79 -9.37
N THR A 13 17.24 4.82 -9.94
CA THR A 13 17.29 4.53 -11.37
C THR A 13 16.24 5.36 -12.13
N PRO A 14 16.36 5.56 -13.46
CA PRO A 14 15.31 6.20 -14.24
C PRO A 14 13.94 5.52 -14.11
N GLN A 15 13.90 4.21 -13.91
CA GLN A 15 12.69 3.45 -13.67
C GLN A 15 12.06 3.83 -12.32
N ILE A 16 12.86 3.91 -11.25
CA ILE A 16 12.38 4.33 -9.93
C ILE A 16 11.86 5.76 -9.98
N GLN A 17 12.56 6.65 -10.70
CA GLN A 17 12.12 8.02 -10.86
C GLN A 17 10.75 8.11 -11.56
N LYS A 18 10.57 7.38 -12.66
CA LYS A 18 9.28 7.32 -13.37
C LYS A 18 8.15 6.79 -12.48
N LEU A 19 8.41 5.74 -11.69
CA LEU A 19 7.43 5.20 -10.74
C LEU A 19 7.08 6.20 -9.63
N SER A 20 8.06 6.97 -9.15
CA SER A 20 7.82 8.05 -8.18
C SER A 20 6.90 9.13 -8.73
N GLU A 21 7.11 9.56 -9.98
CA GLU A 21 6.27 10.55 -10.65
C GLU A 21 4.83 10.06 -10.77
N ILE A 22 4.61 8.81 -11.22
CA ILE A 22 3.28 8.18 -11.29
C ILE A 22 2.65 8.11 -9.89
N CYS A 23 3.43 7.76 -8.87
CA CYS A 23 2.96 7.70 -7.50
C CYS A 23 2.51 9.07 -6.99
N GLU A 24 3.27 10.14 -7.24
CA GLU A 24 2.93 11.50 -6.85
C GLU A 24 1.64 11.99 -7.53
N GLU A 25 1.52 11.78 -8.84
CA GLU A 25 0.34 12.17 -9.61
C GLU A 25 -0.94 11.48 -9.08
N ASN A 26 -0.90 10.16 -8.88
CA ASN A 26 -2.08 9.38 -8.47
C ASN A 26 -2.40 9.44 -6.97
N ASN A 27 -1.51 9.99 -6.15
CA ASN A 27 -1.75 10.18 -4.71
C ASN A 27 -2.10 11.64 -4.35
N ALA A 28 -2.11 12.55 -5.30
CA ALA A 28 -2.54 13.92 -5.05
C ALA A 28 -4.03 13.98 -4.69
N ILE A 29 -4.35 14.61 -3.57
CA ILE A 29 -5.73 14.87 -3.14
C ILE A 29 -5.97 16.37 -3.21
N ASP A 30 -7.03 16.76 -3.92
CA ASP A 30 -7.42 18.16 -4.03
C ASP A 30 -7.72 18.75 -2.65
N LYS A 31 -7.06 19.85 -2.34
CA LYS A 31 -7.22 20.55 -1.04
C LYS A 31 -8.64 21.06 -0.82
N GLU A 32 -9.39 21.36 -1.87
CA GLU A 32 -10.78 21.81 -1.78
C GLU A 32 -11.68 20.72 -1.19
N LEU A 33 -11.34 19.44 -1.38
CA LEU A 33 -12.10 18.32 -0.81
C LEU A 33 -12.10 18.32 0.72
N PHE A 34 -11.03 18.79 1.36
CA PHE A 34 -10.96 18.91 2.82
C PHE A 34 -11.98 19.91 3.36
N THR A 35 -12.18 21.00 2.64
CA THR A 35 -13.21 21.99 2.99
C THR A 35 -14.60 21.49 2.63
N LYS A 36 -14.77 20.90 1.45
CA LYS A 36 -16.05 20.36 0.97
C LYS A 36 -16.63 19.29 1.90
N TYR A 37 -15.79 18.41 2.44
CA TYR A 37 -16.20 17.33 3.33
C TYR A 37 -16.03 17.66 4.83
N GLU A 38 -15.71 18.91 5.17
CA GLU A 38 -15.53 19.37 6.55
C GLU A 38 -14.60 18.46 7.38
N VAL A 39 -13.47 18.09 6.81
CA VAL A 39 -12.50 17.19 7.45
C VAL A 39 -12.04 17.75 8.79
N LYS A 40 -12.23 16.98 9.86
CA LYS A 40 -11.91 17.39 11.24
C LYS A 40 -10.51 16.90 11.63
N ARG A 41 -9.89 17.59 12.58
CA ARG A 41 -8.57 17.20 13.14
C ARG A 41 -8.66 16.17 14.26
N GLY A 42 -9.83 16.01 14.90
CA GLY A 42 -10.09 15.04 15.94
C GLY A 42 -10.72 13.75 15.40
N LEU A 43 -10.74 12.70 16.20
CA LEU A 43 -11.28 11.39 15.81
C LEU A 43 -12.76 11.21 16.20
N ARG A 44 -13.31 12.06 17.07
CA ARG A 44 -14.69 12.00 17.49
C ARG A 44 -15.31 13.39 17.65
N ASP A 45 -16.59 13.46 17.37
CA ASP A 45 -17.41 14.62 17.61
C ASP A 45 -17.94 14.62 19.06
N LEU A 46 -18.53 15.73 19.53
CA LEU A 46 -19.09 15.89 20.88
C LEU A 46 -20.14 14.84 21.22
N ASN A 47 -20.87 14.34 20.22
CA ASN A 47 -21.89 13.29 20.38
C ASN A 47 -21.29 11.85 20.41
N GLY A 48 -19.95 11.72 20.39
CA GLY A 48 -19.25 10.44 20.43
C GLY A 48 -19.17 9.71 19.07
N LYS A 49 -19.80 10.24 18.00
CA LYS A 49 -19.65 9.67 16.66
C LYS A 49 -18.23 9.89 16.13
N GLY A 50 -17.77 8.96 15.28
CA GLY A 50 -16.55 9.16 14.51
C GLY A 50 -16.69 10.37 13.58
N VAL A 51 -15.60 11.08 13.38
CA VAL A 51 -15.54 12.21 12.45
C VAL A 51 -14.66 11.86 11.26
N LEU A 52 -14.88 12.56 10.13
CA LEU A 52 -14.01 12.46 8.97
C LEU A 52 -12.68 13.17 9.29
N ALA A 53 -11.65 12.39 9.64
CA ALA A 53 -10.34 12.90 10.05
C ALA A 53 -9.35 13.06 8.89
N GLY A 54 -9.67 12.52 7.71
CA GLY A 54 -8.82 12.58 6.52
C GLY A 54 -9.52 12.07 5.28
N LEU A 55 -8.88 12.23 4.15
CA LEU A 55 -9.31 11.70 2.86
C LEU A 55 -8.25 10.72 2.34
N THR A 56 -8.71 9.70 1.66
CA THR A 56 -7.87 8.74 0.94
C THR A 56 -8.52 8.39 -0.39
N ASN A 57 -7.71 8.20 -1.41
CA ASN A 57 -8.10 7.66 -2.70
C ASN A 57 -7.62 6.22 -2.91
N VAL A 58 -7.05 5.61 -1.86
CA VAL A 58 -6.43 4.28 -1.93
C VAL A 58 -7.46 3.18 -1.66
N SER A 59 -8.31 3.36 -0.66
CA SER A 59 -9.29 2.35 -0.29
C SER A 59 -10.60 2.95 0.19
N ASP A 60 -11.69 2.20 0.02
CA ASP A 60 -13.01 2.51 0.53
C ASP A 60 -13.61 1.27 1.20
N VAL A 61 -14.16 1.47 2.40
CA VAL A 61 -14.90 0.44 3.15
C VAL A 61 -16.35 0.85 3.20
N HIS A 62 -17.17 0.17 2.44
CA HIS A 62 -18.60 0.42 2.36
C HIS A 62 -19.35 -0.54 3.29
N ALA A 63 -19.89 -0.03 4.38
CA ALA A 63 -20.58 -0.83 5.40
C ALA A 63 -21.98 -0.29 5.75
N LYS A 64 -22.36 0.85 5.17
CA LYS A 64 -23.63 1.52 5.39
C LYS A 64 -24.11 2.19 4.11
N GLU A 65 -25.42 2.25 3.96
CA GLU A 65 -26.12 2.97 2.90
C GLU A 65 -27.03 4.03 3.48
N ILE A 66 -27.33 5.06 2.68
CA ILE A 66 -28.30 6.08 3.08
C ILE A 66 -29.63 5.74 2.39
N ILE A 67 -30.62 5.28 3.18
CA ILE A 67 -31.98 5.02 2.74
C ILE A 67 -32.91 6.00 3.44
N ASP A 68 -33.66 6.79 2.67
CA ASP A 68 -34.57 7.83 3.18
C ASP A 68 -33.91 8.79 4.18
N GLY A 69 -32.66 9.18 3.93
CA GLY A 69 -31.87 10.10 4.77
C GLY A 69 -31.36 9.50 6.07
N LYS A 70 -31.47 8.17 6.27
CA LYS A 70 -30.96 7.45 7.44
C LYS A 70 -29.85 6.48 7.04
N GLU A 71 -28.82 6.41 7.85
CA GLU A 71 -27.78 5.38 7.71
C GLU A 71 -28.34 4.00 8.09
N VAL A 72 -28.30 3.06 7.14
CA VAL A 72 -28.69 1.66 7.34
C VAL A 72 -27.47 0.77 7.09
N PRO A 73 -27.18 -0.21 7.95
CA PRO A 73 -26.13 -1.18 7.71
C PRO A 73 -26.36 -1.96 6.43
N CYS A 74 -25.32 -2.12 5.60
CA CYS A 74 -25.34 -2.98 4.41
C CYS A 74 -24.26 -4.06 4.52
N PRO A 75 -24.26 -5.09 3.65
CA PRO A 75 -23.17 -6.05 3.54
C PRO A 75 -21.85 -5.31 3.28
N GLY A 76 -20.85 -5.54 4.15
CA GLY A 76 -19.57 -4.87 4.03
C GLY A 76 -18.87 -5.20 2.70
N SER A 77 -18.33 -4.18 2.05
CA SER A 77 -17.49 -4.33 0.86
C SER A 77 -16.24 -3.46 0.98
N LEU A 78 -15.14 -3.96 0.43
CA LEU A 78 -13.85 -3.29 0.41
C LEU A 78 -13.45 -3.05 -1.04
N TYR A 79 -13.04 -1.83 -1.33
CA TYR A 79 -12.53 -1.42 -2.63
C TYR A 79 -11.09 -0.91 -2.50
N TYR A 80 -10.25 -1.30 -3.43
CA TYR A 80 -8.91 -0.74 -3.62
C TYR A 80 -8.86 0.03 -4.93
N ARG A 81 -8.57 1.32 -4.89
CA ARG A 81 -8.54 2.20 -6.08
C ARG A 81 -9.79 2.05 -6.97
N GLY A 82 -10.97 1.84 -6.36
CA GLY A 82 -12.24 1.66 -7.06
C GLY A 82 -12.56 0.23 -7.49
N TYR A 83 -11.63 -0.73 -7.35
CA TYR A 83 -11.85 -2.14 -7.66
C TYR A 83 -12.32 -2.91 -6.43
N ASN A 84 -13.39 -3.72 -6.59
CA ASN A 84 -13.83 -4.59 -5.50
C ASN A 84 -12.77 -5.66 -5.22
N ILE A 85 -12.45 -5.86 -3.93
CA ILE A 85 -11.42 -6.83 -3.52
C ILE A 85 -11.72 -8.26 -3.99
N LYS A 86 -13.01 -8.65 -4.09
CA LYS A 86 -13.41 -9.97 -4.58
C LYS A 86 -13.07 -10.16 -6.06
N ASP A 87 -13.23 -9.10 -6.86
CA ASP A 87 -12.89 -9.14 -8.28
C ASP A 87 -11.40 -9.22 -8.50
N LEU A 88 -10.62 -8.46 -7.70
CA LEU A 88 -9.16 -8.54 -7.70
C LEU A 88 -8.68 -9.95 -7.34
N VAL A 89 -9.21 -10.54 -6.26
CA VAL A 89 -8.85 -11.90 -5.84
C VAL A 89 -9.21 -12.93 -6.90
N ASN A 90 -10.40 -12.86 -7.49
CA ASN A 90 -10.83 -13.75 -8.55
C ASN A 90 -9.95 -13.59 -9.81
N GLY A 91 -9.50 -12.38 -10.10
CA GLY A 91 -8.61 -12.07 -11.23
C GLY A 91 -7.32 -12.87 -11.16
N PHE A 92 -6.51 -12.67 -10.12
CA PHE A 92 -5.23 -13.36 -10.01
C PHE A 92 -5.35 -14.87 -9.74
N LEU A 93 -6.42 -15.32 -9.06
CA LEU A 93 -6.69 -16.76 -8.91
C LEU A 93 -7.00 -17.42 -10.26
N SER A 94 -7.81 -16.77 -11.09
CA SER A 94 -8.13 -17.28 -12.45
C SER A 94 -6.91 -17.28 -13.36
N ALA A 95 -6.00 -16.34 -13.17
CA ALA A 95 -4.74 -16.26 -13.90
C ALA A 95 -3.64 -17.17 -13.33
N HIS A 96 -3.92 -17.90 -12.25
CA HIS A 96 -2.99 -18.85 -11.58
C HIS A 96 -1.66 -18.22 -11.14
N HIS A 97 -1.69 -16.97 -10.66
CA HIS A 97 -0.50 -16.31 -10.09
C HIS A 97 -0.77 -15.72 -8.70
N PHE A 98 0.31 -15.36 -8.00
CA PHE A 98 0.22 -14.65 -6.72
C PHE A 98 -0.14 -13.18 -6.97
N GLY A 99 -1.08 -12.65 -6.17
CA GLY A 99 -1.59 -11.30 -6.35
C GLY A 99 -0.79 -10.20 -5.64
N PHE A 100 0.32 -10.50 -4.94
CA PHE A 100 1.01 -9.52 -4.10
C PHE A 100 1.54 -8.34 -4.91
N GLU A 101 2.32 -8.59 -5.95
CA GLU A 101 2.93 -7.54 -6.76
C GLU A 101 1.88 -6.71 -7.52
N GLU A 102 0.83 -7.37 -8.03
CA GLU A 102 -0.27 -6.71 -8.74
C GLU A 102 -1.05 -5.77 -7.82
N ILE A 103 -1.40 -6.23 -6.61
CA ILE A 103 -2.11 -5.41 -5.62
C ILE A 103 -1.21 -4.30 -5.08
N ALA A 104 0.07 -4.58 -4.81
CA ALA A 104 1.02 -3.57 -4.40
C ALA A 104 1.16 -2.46 -5.47
N TYR A 105 1.24 -2.85 -6.74
CA TYR A 105 1.27 -1.91 -7.86
C TYR A 105 0.00 -1.04 -7.90
N LEU A 106 -1.18 -1.66 -7.82
CA LEU A 106 -2.46 -0.95 -7.79
C LEU A 106 -2.54 0.08 -6.66
N LEU A 107 -2.16 -0.32 -5.44
CA LEU A 107 -2.24 0.57 -4.27
C LEU A 107 -1.26 1.74 -4.36
N LEU A 108 -0.05 1.51 -4.88
CA LEU A 108 1.00 2.53 -5.00
C LEU A 108 0.77 3.47 -6.17
N PHE A 109 0.41 2.92 -7.33
CA PHE A 109 0.37 3.68 -8.59
C PHE A 109 -1.03 4.02 -9.08
N GLY A 110 -2.08 3.51 -8.42
CA GLY A 110 -3.47 3.92 -8.64
C GLY A 110 -4.20 3.19 -9.76
N GLU A 111 -3.54 2.33 -10.52
CA GLU A 111 -4.09 1.57 -11.64
C GLU A 111 -3.57 0.13 -11.67
N LEU A 112 -4.31 -0.77 -12.29
CA LEU A 112 -3.85 -2.14 -12.50
C LEU A 112 -2.72 -2.17 -13.52
N PRO A 113 -1.63 -2.92 -13.26
CA PRO A 113 -0.53 -3.03 -14.20
C PRO A 113 -0.94 -3.82 -15.45
N THR A 114 -0.41 -3.42 -16.59
CA THR A 114 -0.34 -4.31 -17.74
C THR A 114 0.62 -5.46 -17.43
N LYS A 115 0.54 -6.56 -18.19
CA LYS A 115 1.45 -7.71 -18.02
C LYS A 115 2.92 -7.30 -18.03
N LYS A 116 3.31 -6.40 -18.93
CA LYS A 116 4.68 -5.91 -19.03
C LYS A 116 5.09 -5.08 -17.81
N GLN A 117 4.21 -4.20 -17.32
CA GLN A 117 4.46 -3.40 -16.12
C GLN A 117 4.59 -4.27 -14.88
N LEU A 118 3.78 -5.34 -14.79
CA LEU A 118 3.86 -6.28 -13.68
C LEU A 118 5.19 -7.06 -13.69
N GLU A 119 5.63 -7.53 -14.85
CA GLU A 119 6.93 -8.19 -15.02
C GLU A 119 8.09 -7.25 -14.64
N GLU A 120 8.10 -6.02 -15.16
CA GLU A 120 9.12 -5.02 -14.84
C GLU A 120 9.14 -4.65 -13.35
N PHE A 121 7.97 -4.57 -12.71
CA PHE A 121 7.87 -4.29 -11.27
C PHE A 121 8.33 -5.46 -10.42
N HIS A 122 7.97 -6.70 -10.81
CA HIS A 122 8.47 -7.92 -10.17
C HIS A 122 10.00 -7.99 -10.23
N ASP A 123 10.59 -7.76 -11.39
CA ASP A 123 12.05 -7.79 -11.57
C ASP A 123 12.75 -6.73 -10.72
N LEU A 124 12.18 -5.52 -10.66
CA LEU A 124 12.67 -4.45 -9.79
C LEU A 124 12.67 -4.87 -8.31
N LEU A 125 11.59 -5.52 -7.84
CA LEU A 125 11.51 -6.01 -6.47
C LEU A 125 12.50 -7.13 -6.20
N VAL A 126 12.69 -8.06 -7.17
CA VAL A 126 13.65 -9.17 -7.07
C VAL A 126 15.09 -8.65 -6.95
N GLU A 127 15.46 -7.66 -7.75
CA GLU A 127 16.80 -7.04 -7.67
C GLU A 127 17.09 -6.41 -6.29
N ARG A 128 16.05 -6.00 -5.56
CA ARG A 128 16.17 -5.33 -4.25
C ARG A 128 16.04 -6.26 -3.05
N ARG A 129 15.85 -7.57 -3.27
CA ARG A 129 15.70 -8.56 -2.18
C ARG A 129 17.02 -8.94 -1.49
N THR A 130 18.16 -8.50 -2.01
CA THR A 130 19.46 -8.83 -1.43
C THR A 130 19.62 -8.12 -0.08
N LEU A 131 19.85 -8.91 0.96
CA LEU A 131 20.12 -8.39 2.29
C LEU A 131 21.57 -7.87 2.41
N PRO A 132 21.83 -6.89 3.29
CA PRO A 132 23.19 -6.43 3.58
C PRO A 132 24.10 -7.57 4.02
N PRO A 133 25.42 -7.48 3.78
CA PRO A 133 26.37 -8.48 4.25
C PRO A 133 26.24 -8.73 5.76
N ASN A 134 26.26 -10.01 6.15
CA ASN A 134 26.12 -10.44 7.53
C ASN A 134 24.80 -10.14 8.24
N PHE A 135 23.79 -9.59 7.55
CA PHE A 135 22.47 -9.26 8.12
C PHE A 135 21.84 -10.49 8.84
N VAL A 136 21.88 -11.66 8.20
CA VAL A 136 21.33 -12.88 8.80
C VAL A 136 22.05 -13.22 10.10
N ARG A 137 23.39 -13.14 10.13
CA ARG A 137 24.19 -13.45 11.31
C ARG A 137 24.02 -12.40 12.42
N ASP A 138 24.09 -11.13 12.07
CA ASP A 138 24.24 -10.05 13.06
C ASP A 138 22.88 -9.50 13.53
N VAL A 139 21.86 -9.57 12.71
CA VAL A 139 20.50 -9.09 13.03
C VAL A 139 19.59 -10.25 13.41
N ILE A 140 19.43 -11.25 12.54
CA ILE A 140 18.46 -12.33 12.75
C ILE A 140 18.93 -13.31 13.81
N MET A 141 20.15 -13.85 13.68
CA MET A 141 20.64 -14.92 14.56
C MET A 141 21.03 -14.39 15.96
N LYS A 142 21.64 -13.22 16.07
CA LYS A 142 22.05 -12.66 17.36
C LYS A 142 20.89 -12.07 18.17
N ALA A 143 19.82 -11.66 17.52
CA ALA A 143 18.64 -11.10 18.15
C ALA A 143 17.44 -12.07 18.12
N SER A 144 17.71 -13.37 18.29
CA SER A 144 16.65 -14.38 18.31
C SER A 144 15.62 -14.07 19.40
N SER A 145 14.34 -14.12 19.04
CA SER A 145 13.22 -13.88 19.94
C SER A 145 12.09 -14.87 19.57
N PRO A 146 11.34 -15.39 20.56
CA PRO A 146 10.11 -16.14 20.26
C PRO A 146 9.04 -15.28 19.61
N ASP A 147 9.14 -13.96 19.70
CA ASP A 147 8.27 -13.00 19.03
C ASP A 147 8.82 -12.64 17.65
N MET A 148 8.31 -13.34 16.62
CA MET A 148 8.70 -13.11 15.22
C MET A 148 8.36 -11.70 14.74
N MET A 149 7.22 -11.13 15.16
CA MET A 149 6.82 -9.79 14.73
C MET A 149 7.76 -8.72 15.27
N ASN A 150 8.20 -8.85 16.52
CA ASN A 150 9.21 -7.97 17.09
C ASN A 150 10.55 -8.10 16.36
N SER A 151 10.97 -9.32 16.03
CA SER A 151 12.22 -9.54 15.28
C SER A 151 12.18 -8.93 13.88
N ILE A 152 11.06 -9.10 13.15
CA ILE A 152 10.86 -8.49 11.82
C ILE A 152 10.86 -6.96 11.93
N SER A 153 10.09 -6.40 12.86
CA SER A 153 10.01 -4.94 13.05
C SER A 153 11.39 -4.32 13.35
N ARG A 154 12.18 -4.96 14.22
CA ARG A 154 13.55 -4.52 14.52
C ARG A 154 14.51 -4.68 13.34
N SER A 155 14.22 -5.58 12.42
CA SER A 155 15.04 -5.79 11.23
C SER A 155 14.80 -4.75 10.13
N ILE A 156 13.65 -4.07 10.18
CA ILE A 156 13.27 -3.02 9.23
C ILE A 156 13.78 -1.64 9.69
N LEU A 157 13.90 -1.40 11.00
CA LEU A 157 14.41 -0.16 11.60
C LEU A 157 15.95 -0.11 11.57
#